data_a6022959dfcf4ef650251baaf514f261
#
_entry.id   a6022959dfcf4ef650251baaf514f261
#
_cell.length_a   1.000
_cell.length_b   1.000
_cell.length_c   1.000
_cell.angle_alpha   90.00
_cell.angle_beta   90.00
_cell.angle_gamma   90.00
#
_symmetry.space_group_name_H-M   'P 1'
#
loop_
_entity.id
_entity.type
_entity.pdbx_description
1 polymer ?
#
loop_
_entity_poly.entity_id
_entity_poly.type
_entity_poly.pdbx_seq_one_letter_code
_entity_poly.pdbx_strand_id
1 'polypeptide(L)'
;ADYYSQRASAGLIISEATIISKQGIGWLNSPGIYNNEQVEGWKKVVNAVHKEGGKIFLQLWHCGRASHSDFHDGKLPVAPSAIKLNGVYIQTPKGKKDYETPSALTIEQIEKIIDDYKRAAACAMKAGFDGVEIHAANGYLIDQFLQTKTNERKDNYGGSIPNRYRFLDEILQGVMEEVSVDRIAVRLSPNGIFNDMGSTDFREQFTFVVEQLNNFSLAYLHVMDGLAFGFHEQGEAMTLADFRKVFKGTLMGNCGYTLETAEEAINKQYADL
;
A
#
# COMPACT_ATOMS: atom_id res chain seq x y z
N ALA A 1 -13.05 -11.52 13.48
CA ALA A 1 -14.19 -12.04 12.69
C ALA A 1 -15.37 -11.09 12.79
N ASP A 2 -15.92 -10.84 13.98
CA ASP A 2 -17.18 -10.08 14.18
C ASP A 2 -17.14 -8.66 13.56
N TYR A 3 -16.03 -7.94 13.73
CA TYR A 3 -15.86 -6.62 13.14
C TYR A 3 -16.07 -6.61 11.62
N TYR A 4 -15.51 -7.59 10.92
CA TYR A 4 -15.61 -7.71 9.47
C TYR A 4 -16.97 -8.25 9.02
N SER A 5 -17.52 -9.27 9.69
CA SER A 5 -18.83 -9.85 9.34
C SER A 5 -19.97 -8.83 9.48
N GLN A 6 -19.92 -7.94 10.48
CA GLN A 6 -20.86 -6.83 10.65
C GLN A 6 -20.86 -5.82 9.49
N ARG A 7 -19.84 -5.86 8.62
CA ARG A 7 -19.66 -4.97 7.46
C ARG A 7 -19.79 -5.70 6.13
N ALA A 8 -20.19 -6.97 6.16
CA ALA A 8 -20.27 -7.83 4.98
C ALA A 8 -21.32 -7.36 3.95
N SER A 9 -22.25 -6.46 4.34
CA SER A 9 -23.19 -5.83 3.41
C SER A 9 -22.55 -4.75 2.52
N ALA A 10 -21.30 -4.33 2.78
CA ALA A 10 -20.55 -3.50 1.86
C ALA A 10 -20.23 -4.28 0.57
N GLY A 11 -20.17 -3.61 -0.58
CA GLY A 11 -19.84 -4.26 -1.85
C GLY A 11 -18.47 -4.92 -1.86
N LEU A 12 -17.51 -4.33 -1.16
CA LEU A 12 -16.17 -4.85 -0.92
C LEU A 12 -15.66 -4.39 0.44
N ILE A 13 -15.00 -5.29 1.17
CA ILE A 13 -14.20 -4.97 2.36
C ILE A 13 -12.72 -5.05 1.99
N ILE A 14 -11.94 -4.02 2.31
CA ILE A 14 -10.49 -4.08 2.33
C ILE A 14 -10.06 -4.27 3.77
N SER A 15 -9.21 -5.28 4.05
CA SER A 15 -8.74 -5.54 5.40
C SER A 15 -7.88 -4.40 5.94
N GLU A 16 -7.66 -4.39 7.24
CA GLU A 16 -6.54 -3.63 7.81
C GLU A 16 -5.22 -4.05 7.15
N ALA A 17 -4.25 -3.11 7.10
CA ALA A 17 -2.94 -3.35 6.52
C ALA A 17 -2.25 -4.53 7.22
N THR A 18 -1.82 -5.52 6.44
CA THR A 18 -1.37 -6.83 6.90
C THR A 18 0.07 -7.08 6.47
N ILE A 19 0.93 -7.35 7.45
CA ILE A 19 2.38 -7.48 7.27
C ILE A 19 2.73 -8.74 6.46
N ILE A 20 3.57 -8.55 5.42
CA ILE A 20 4.02 -9.62 4.51
C ILE A 20 5.22 -10.43 5.03
N SER A 21 5.98 -9.91 6.00
CA SER A 21 7.13 -10.58 6.61
C SER A 21 7.51 -9.91 7.93
N LYS A 22 8.26 -10.58 8.80
CA LYS A 22 8.74 -9.97 10.07
C LYS A 22 9.48 -8.65 9.86
N GLN A 23 10.23 -8.52 8.75
CA GLN A 23 10.96 -7.30 8.41
C GLN A 23 10.02 -6.12 8.14
N GLY A 24 8.78 -6.38 7.70
CA GLY A 24 7.80 -5.35 7.39
C GLY A 24 7.13 -4.71 8.60
N ILE A 25 7.32 -5.24 9.80
CA ILE A 25 6.62 -4.75 11.01
C ILE A 25 7.08 -3.32 11.36
N GLY A 26 6.12 -2.44 11.68
CA GLY A 26 6.38 -1.08 12.15
C GLY A 26 5.29 -0.54 13.06
N TRP A 27 4.25 -1.34 13.33
CA TRP A 27 3.15 -0.96 14.21
C TRP A 27 2.82 -2.09 15.19
N LEU A 28 2.44 -1.70 16.42
CA LEU A 28 2.00 -2.65 17.44
C LEU A 28 0.72 -3.37 16.99
N ASN A 29 0.65 -4.65 17.29
CA ASN A 29 -0.53 -5.49 17.06
C ASN A 29 -0.98 -5.59 15.59
N SER A 30 -0.10 -5.26 14.63
CA SER A 30 -0.40 -5.45 13.21
C SER A 30 -0.57 -6.94 12.90
N PRO A 31 -1.61 -7.34 12.17
CA PRO A 31 -1.73 -8.70 11.69
C PRO A 31 -0.67 -9.01 10.63
N GLY A 32 -0.41 -10.28 10.40
CA GLY A 32 0.50 -10.76 9.36
C GLY A 32 -0.16 -11.82 8.48
N ILE A 33 0.50 -12.13 7.35
CA ILE A 33 0.07 -13.16 6.38
C ILE A 33 1.29 -13.90 5.78
N TYR A 34 2.26 -14.25 6.58
CA TYR A 34 3.53 -14.86 6.13
C TYR A 34 3.82 -16.23 6.76
N ASN A 35 2.88 -16.82 7.50
CA ASN A 35 2.98 -18.16 8.06
C ASN A 35 1.61 -18.86 8.13
N ASN A 36 1.64 -20.19 8.36
CA ASN A 36 0.41 -21.00 8.37
C ASN A 36 -0.55 -20.65 9.54
N GLU A 37 -0.05 -20.24 10.69
CA GLU A 37 -0.89 -19.86 11.84
C GLU A 37 -1.73 -18.62 11.50
N GLN A 38 -1.11 -17.64 10.83
CA GLN A 38 -1.78 -16.43 10.36
C GLN A 38 -2.81 -16.76 9.28
N VAL A 39 -2.49 -17.67 8.34
CA VAL A 39 -3.45 -18.17 7.34
C VAL A 39 -4.68 -18.78 8.03
N GLU A 40 -4.49 -19.65 9.01
CA GLU A 40 -5.63 -20.26 9.74
C GLU A 40 -6.42 -19.24 10.58
N GLY A 41 -5.75 -18.19 11.10
CA GLY A 41 -6.41 -17.06 11.74
C GLY A 41 -7.30 -16.29 10.77
N TRP A 42 -6.78 -15.95 9.60
CA TRP A 42 -7.50 -15.21 8.57
C TRP A 42 -8.64 -16.01 7.93
N LYS A 43 -8.52 -17.34 7.78
CA LYS A 43 -9.64 -18.21 7.35
C LYS A 43 -10.90 -17.99 8.18
N LYS A 44 -10.77 -17.80 9.48
CA LYS A 44 -11.92 -17.55 10.38
C LYS A 44 -12.60 -16.22 10.04
N VAL A 45 -11.82 -15.19 9.69
CA VAL A 45 -12.34 -13.88 9.30
C VAL A 45 -13.03 -13.96 7.94
N VAL A 46 -12.35 -14.52 6.94
CA VAL A 46 -12.88 -14.68 5.58
C VAL A 46 -14.17 -15.49 5.58
N ASN A 47 -14.19 -16.63 6.27
CA ASN A 47 -15.39 -17.46 6.38
C ASN A 47 -16.56 -16.72 7.05
N ALA A 48 -16.30 -15.87 8.04
CA ALA A 48 -17.34 -15.08 8.69
C ALA A 48 -17.93 -14.02 7.73
N VAL A 49 -17.09 -13.38 6.92
CA VAL A 49 -17.53 -12.41 5.89
C VAL A 49 -18.31 -13.11 4.77
N HIS A 50 -17.79 -14.23 4.26
CA HIS A 50 -18.43 -14.98 3.18
C HIS A 50 -19.77 -15.59 3.61
N LYS A 51 -19.91 -16.00 4.88
CA LYS A 51 -21.18 -16.49 5.43
C LYS A 51 -22.30 -15.47 5.36
N GLU A 52 -21.93 -14.17 5.49
CA GLU A 52 -22.88 -13.06 5.35
C GLU A 52 -22.97 -12.52 3.90
N GLY A 53 -22.36 -13.23 2.93
CA GLY A 53 -22.40 -12.89 1.50
C GLY A 53 -21.45 -11.78 1.07
N GLY A 54 -20.57 -11.30 1.95
CA GLY A 54 -19.60 -10.23 1.66
C GLY A 54 -18.37 -10.69 0.88
N LYS A 55 -17.65 -9.71 0.34
CA LYS A 55 -16.34 -9.88 -0.34
C LYS A 55 -15.25 -9.18 0.46
N ILE A 56 -14.05 -9.78 0.51
CA ILE A 56 -12.94 -9.22 1.29
C ILE A 56 -11.60 -9.39 0.56
N PHE A 57 -10.87 -8.27 0.39
CA PHE A 57 -9.49 -8.22 -0.09
C PHE A 57 -8.53 -8.03 1.08
N LEU A 58 -7.36 -8.67 1.01
CA LEU A 58 -6.29 -8.47 2.00
C LEU A 58 -5.35 -7.35 1.54
N GLN A 59 -5.12 -6.34 2.38
CA GLN A 59 -4.14 -5.30 2.09
C GLN A 59 -2.73 -5.75 2.51
N LEU A 60 -1.85 -5.99 1.53
CA LEU A 60 -0.45 -6.40 1.72
C LEU A 60 0.44 -5.21 2.06
N TRP A 61 1.24 -5.30 3.12
CA TRP A 61 1.91 -4.16 3.70
C TRP A 61 3.33 -4.45 4.19
N HIS A 62 4.24 -3.49 3.98
CA HIS A 62 5.58 -3.43 4.56
C HIS A 62 5.90 -2.00 4.97
N CYS A 63 6.21 -1.75 6.25
CA CYS A 63 6.35 -0.40 6.78
C CYS A 63 7.60 0.34 6.28
N GLY A 64 8.63 -0.37 5.81
CA GLY A 64 9.88 0.26 5.40
C GLY A 64 10.53 1.03 6.55
N ARG A 65 10.96 2.29 6.30
CA ARG A 65 11.56 3.18 7.31
C ARG A 65 10.58 3.63 8.41
N ALA A 66 9.27 3.46 8.19
CA ALA A 66 8.26 3.75 9.20
C ALA A 66 8.19 2.64 10.25
N SER A 67 9.34 2.31 10.83
CA SER A 67 9.56 1.24 11.80
C SER A 67 10.70 1.61 12.77
N HIS A 68 11.05 0.69 13.68
CA HIS A 68 12.10 0.86 14.68
C HIS A 68 12.78 -0.47 14.98
N SER A 69 14.05 -0.45 15.38
CA SER A 69 14.83 -1.64 15.74
C SER A 69 14.21 -2.49 16.86
N ASP A 70 13.38 -1.88 17.70
CA ASP A 70 12.62 -2.61 18.74
C ASP A 70 11.65 -3.67 18.20
N PHE A 71 11.22 -3.56 16.94
CA PHE A 71 10.41 -4.58 16.24
C PHE A 71 11.26 -5.68 15.59
N HIS A 72 12.59 -5.49 15.50
CA HIS A 72 13.48 -6.28 14.65
C HIS A 72 14.66 -6.87 15.41
N ASP A 73 14.51 -7.16 16.71
CA ASP A 73 15.57 -7.72 17.57
C ASP A 73 16.88 -6.88 17.53
N GLY A 74 16.73 -5.54 17.48
CA GLY A 74 17.84 -4.59 17.46
C GLY A 74 18.41 -4.29 16.06
N LYS A 75 17.90 -4.91 14.98
CA LYS A 75 18.29 -4.58 13.61
C LYS A 75 17.54 -3.34 13.14
N LEU A 76 18.21 -2.48 12.40
CA LEU A 76 17.58 -1.28 11.82
C LEU A 76 16.47 -1.65 10.83
N PRO A 77 15.40 -0.83 10.74
CA PRO A 77 14.44 -0.92 9.65
C PRO A 77 15.12 -0.69 8.30
N VAL A 78 14.45 -1.05 7.23
CA VAL A 78 14.97 -0.95 5.86
C VAL A 78 14.20 0.08 5.03
N ALA A 79 14.88 0.65 4.02
CA ALA A 79 14.30 1.64 3.11
C ALA A 79 15.05 1.64 1.77
N PRO A 80 14.56 2.31 0.71
CA PRO A 80 15.35 2.48 -0.52
C PRO A 80 16.67 3.20 -0.26
N SER A 81 16.70 4.18 0.64
CA SER A 81 17.89 4.94 1.04
C SER A 81 17.94 5.16 2.55
N ALA A 82 19.14 5.43 3.11
CA ALA A 82 19.34 5.64 4.54
C ALA A 82 18.88 7.04 5.00
N ILE A 83 17.59 7.35 4.81
CA ILE A 83 16.97 8.65 5.12
C ILE A 83 15.99 8.46 6.28
N LYS A 84 16.30 9.10 7.41
CA LYS A 84 15.46 9.09 8.61
C LYS A 84 14.10 9.74 8.35
N LEU A 85 13.03 9.16 8.92
CA LEU A 85 11.73 9.80 9.02
C LEU A 85 11.75 10.84 10.14
N ASN A 86 11.36 12.09 9.85
CA ASN A 86 11.40 13.20 10.79
C ASN A 86 10.01 13.73 11.15
N GLY A 87 9.93 14.50 12.21
CA GLY A 87 8.73 15.27 12.59
C GLY A 87 7.68 14.50 13.40
N VAL A 88 7.82 13.19 13.57
CA VAL A 88 6.87 12.35 14.33
C VAL A 88 7.59 11.28 15.14
N TYR A 89 6.86 10.63 16.04
CA TYR A 89 7.34 9.55 16.91
C TYR A 89 6.68 8.22 16.55
N ILE A 90 7.36 7.12 16.86
CA ILE A 90 6.82 5.77 16.74
C ILE A 90 6.51 5.19 18.13
N GLN A 91 5.39 4.48 18.24
CA GLN A 91 5.09 3.67 19.43
C GLN A 91 5.65 2.27 19.23
N THR A 92 6.68 1.92 20.01
CA THR A 92 7.34 0.61 19.97
C THR A 92 6.90 -0.28 21.13
N PRO A 93 7.24 -1.59 21.13
CA PRO A 93 7.05 -2.46 22.29
C PRO A 93 7.73 -1.96 23.57
N LYS A 94 8.75 -1.09 23.43
CA LYS A 94 9.51 -0.49 24.55
C LYS A 94 9.10 0.97 24.84
N GLY A 95 7.99 1.44 24.28
CA GLY A 95 7.46 2.79 24.49
C GLY A 95 7.63 3.72 23.29
N LYS A 96 7.28 4.98 23.46
CA LYS A 96 7.38 6.03 22.44
C LYS A 96 8.85 6.40 22.17
N LYS A 97 9.26 6.41 20.91
CA LYS A 97 10.62 6.70 20.47
C LYS A 97 10.66 7.55 19.20
N ASP A 98 11.81 8.16 18.96
CA ASP A 98 12.14 8.74 17.67
C ASP A 98 12.38 7.62 16.66
N TYR A 99 12.08 7.89 15.37
CA TYR A 99 12.51 6.99 14.30
C TYR A 99 14.04 6.95 14.20
N GLU A 100 14.56 5.84 13.67
CA GLU A 100 15.99 5.64 13.41
C GLU A 100 16.29 5.87 11.93
N THR A 101 17.56 6.15 11.61
CA THR A 101 18.01 6.11 10.21
C THR A 101 18.00 4.67 9.74
N PRO A 102 17.21 4.32 8.71
CA PRO A 102 17.11 2.95 8.21
C PRO A 102 18.37 2.51 7.49
N SER A 103 18.53 1.20 7.32
CA SER A 103 19.50 0.62 6.40
C SER A 103 18.97 0.71 4.95
N ALA A 104 19.81 1.22 4.02
CA ALA A 104 19.49 1.14 2.61
C ALA A 104 19.49 -0.32 2.12
N LEU A 105 18.44 -0.72 1.40
CA LEU A 105 18.32 -2.07 0.85
C LEU A 105 19.38 -2.35 -0.23
N THR A 106 19.98 -3.52 -0.21
CA THR A 106 20.72 -4.07 -1.36
C THR A 106 19.77 -4.62 -2.42
N ILE A 107 20.28 -4.91 -3.62
CA ILE A 107 19.47 -5.51 -4.70
C ILE A 107 18.91 -6.87 -4.24
N GLU A 108 19.72 -7.73 -3.65
CA GLU A 108 19.29 -9.05 -3.16
C GLU A 108 18.21 -8.94 -2.07
N GLN A 109 18.27 -7.87 -1.25
CA GLN A 109 17.23 -7.62 -0.25
C GLN A 109 15.92 -7.14 -0.89
N ILE A 110 16.01 -6.34 -1.97
CA ILE A 110 14.84 -5.93 -2.76
C ILE A 110 14.17 -7.15 -3.37
N GLU A 111 14.92 -8.01 -4.05
CA GLU A 111 14.43 -9.27 -4.64
C GLU A 111 13.74 -10.15 -3.60
N LYS A 112 14.34 -10.27 -2.41
CA LYS A 112 13.74 -11.02 -1.30
C LYS A 112 12.41 -10.43 -0.83
N ILE A 113 12.27 -9.11 -0.80
CA ILE A 113 11.01 -8.47 -0.40
C ILE A 113 9.94 -8.69 -1.48
N ILE A 114 10.30 -8.69 -2.76
CA ILE A 114 9.39 -9.04 -3.86
C ILE A 114 8.86 -10.48 -3.65
N ASP A 115 9.74 -11.42 -3.32
CA ASP A 115 9.34 -12.79 -2.96
C ASP A 115 8.47 -12.84 -1.69
N ASP A 116 8.69 -11.96 -0.72
CA ASP A 116 7.84 -11.86 0.49
C ASP A 116 6.41 -11.42 0.10
N TYR A 117 6.24 -10.47 -0.82
CA TYR A 117 4.93 -10.07 -1.36
C TYR A 117 4.25 -11.24 -2.10
N LYS A 118 4.98 -11.94 -2.97
CA LYS A 118 4.49 -13.13 -3.68
C LYS A 118 3.98 -14.19 -2.71
N ARG A 119 4.79 -14.57 -1.72
CA ARG A 119 4.41 -15.57 -0.71
C ARG A 119 3.21 -15.12 0.15
N ALA A 120 3.16 -13.84 0.50
CA ALA A 120 2.04 -13.28 1.25
C ALA A 120 0.74 -13.34 0.43
N ALA A 121 0.81 -13.06 -0.87
CA ALA A 121 -0.33 -13.20 -1.79
C ALA A 121 -0.81 -14.65 -1.89
N ALA A 122 0.10 -15.63 -2.04
CA ALA A 122 -0.24 -17.05 -2.00
C ALA A 122 -0.92 -17.45 -0.68
N CYS A 123 -0.41 -16.95 0.47
CA CYS A 123 -1.03 -17.16 1.78
C CYS A 123 -2.43 -16.54 1.87
N ALA A 124 -2.65 -15.35 1.29
CA ALA A 124 -3.96 -14.73 1.23
C ALA A 124 -4.96 -15.58 0.43
N MET A 125 -4.57 -16.09 -0.73
CA MET A 125 -5.42 -17.01 -1.50
C MET A 125 -5.71 -18.30 -0.74
N LYS A 126 -4.71 -18.87 -0.04
CA LYS A 126 -4.89 -20.05 0.83
C LYS A 126 -5.83 -19.76 2.01
N ALA A 127 -5.88 -18.53 2.50
CA ALA A 127 -6.83 -18.11 3.54
C ALA A 127 -8.25 -17.90 3.00
N GLY A 128 -8.44 -17.85 1.67
CA GLY A 128 -9.73 -17.73 1.00
C GLY A 128 -10.14 -16.30 0.66
N PHE A 129 -9.25 -15.32 0.73
CA PHE A 129 -9.56 -13.94 0.33
C PHE A 129 -10.01 -13.87 -1.13
N ASP A 130 -10.92 -12.94 -1.44
CA ASP A 130 -11.40 -12.71 -2.81
C ASP A 130 -10.34 -12.02 -3.69
N GLY A 131 -9.36 -11.36 -3.09
CA GLY A 131 -8.23 -10.73 -3.77
C GLY A 131 -7.27 -10.07 -2.78
N VAL A 132 -6.30 -9.33 -3.33
CA VAL A 132 -5.29 -8.59 -2.56
C VAL A 132 -5.18 -7.15 -3.03
N GLU A 133 -4.89 -6.24 -2.10
CA GLU A 133 -4.54 -4.85 -2.40
C GLU A 133 -3.07 -4.61 -2.01
N ILE A 134 -2.26 -4.14 -2.93
CA ILE A 134 -0.86 -3.76 -2.69
C ILE A 134 -0.84 -2.35 -2.11
N HIS A 135 -0.36 -2.21 -0.88
CA HIS A 135 -0.26 -0.93 -0.19
C HIS A 135 0.96 -0.15 -0.68
N ALA A 136 0.78 0.70 -1.70
CA ALA A 136 1.81 1.55 -2.28
C ALA A 136 1.59 3.04 -1.93
N ALA A 137 1.18 3.33 -0.69
CA ALA A 137 0.70 4.63 -0.24
C ALA A 137 1.26 4.99 1.15
N ASN A 138 0.97 6.21 1.61
CA ASN A 138 1.13 6.68 2.99
C ASN A 138 2.55 6.59 3.55
N GLY A 139 3.56 6.69 2.70
CA GLY A 139 4.96 6.71 3.12
C GLY A 139 5.49 5.36 3.63
N TYR A 140 4.87 4.25 3.24
CA TYR A 140 5.39 2.91 3.49
C TYR A 140 6.31 2.44 2.36
N LEU A 141 6.85 1.23 2.43
CA LEU A 141 8.03 0.85 1.65
C LEU A 141 7.90 1.13 0.14
N ILE A 142 6.79 0.75 -0.51
CA ILE A 142 6.63 0.97 -1.96
C ILE A 142 6.56 2.47 -2.27
N ASP A 143 5.80 3.24 -1.50
CA ASP A 143 5.72 4.69 -1.65
C ASP A 143 7.09 5.36 -1.42
N GLN A 144 7.90 4.83 -0.47
CA GLN A 144 9.27 5.28 -0.26
C GLN A 144 10.17 5.07 -1.49
N PHE A 145 9.94 4.03 -2.30
CA PHE A 145 10.64 3.85 -3.57
C PHE A 145 10.18 4.84 -4.65
N LEU A 146 8.88 5.15 -4.69
CA LEU A 146 8.29 6.03 -5.69
C LEU A 146 8.78 7.49 -5.56
N GLN A 147 8.94 8.01 -4.33
CA GLN A 147 9.11 9.44 -4.09
C GLN A 147 10.56 9.86 -3.86
N THR A 148 10.96 11.02 -4.43
CA THR A 148 12.34 11.50 -4.43
C THR A 148 12.88 11.84 -3.05
N LYS A 149 12.03 12.30 -2.11
CA LYS A 149 12.45 12.64 -0.74
C LYS A 149 12.98 11.45 0.04
N THR A 150 12.64 10.23 -0.37
CA THR A 150 12.98 8.98 0.34
C THR A 150 13.85 8.04 -0.48
N ASN A 151 14.02 8.31 -1.78
CA ASN A 151 14.76 7.46 -2.70
C ASN A 151 15.84 8.26 -3.43
N GLU A 152 17.07 8.17 -2.92
CA GLU A 152 18.30 8.77 -3.51
C GLU A 152 19.18 7.72 -4.20
N ARG A 153 18.65 6.54 -4.51
CA ARG A 153 19.38 5.46 -5.17
C ARG A 153 19.90 5.89 -6.55
N LYS A 154 21.05 5.31 -6.93
CA LYS A 154 21.69 5.55 -8.23
C LYS A 154 21.68 4.31 -9.15
N ASP A 155 21.04 3.23 -8.70
CA ASP A 155 20.85 1.99 -9.45
C ASP A 155 19.48 1.98 -10.16
N ASN A 156 19.08 0.80 -10.65
CA ASN A 156 17.82 0.61 -11.40
C ASN A 156 16.54 0.79 -10.58
N TYR A 157 16.64 1.07 -9.27
CA TYR A 157 15.49 1.32 -8.39
C TYR A 157 15.40 2.78 -7.94
N GLY A 158 16.19 3.71 -8.53
CA GLY A 158 16.19 5.13 -8.16
C GLY A 158 16.54 6.07 -9.30
N GLY A 159 16.50 7.37 -9.03
CA GLY A 159 16.73 8.43 -10.00
C GLY A 159 15.51 8.69 -10.88
N SER A 160 15.46 8.14 -12.08
CA SER A 160 14.37 8.37 -13.04
C SER A 160 13.03 7.81 -12.56
N ILE A 161 11.93 8.39 -13.02
CA ILE A 161 10.55 7.93 -12.72
C ILE A 161 10.36 6.42 -13.02
N PRO A 162 10.77 5.90 -14.21
CA PRO A 162 10.67 4.45 -14.47
C PRO A 162 11.46 3.60 -13.47
N ASN A 163 12.63 4.02 -13.05
CA ASN A 163 13.42 3.28 -12.07
C ASN A 163 12.76 3.26 -10.67
N ARG A 164 12.17 4.39 -10.25
CA ARG A 164 11.45 4.46 -8.97
C ARG A 164 10.16 3.63 -8.99
N TYR A 165 9.52 3.48 -10.14
CA TYR A 165 8.35 2.61 -10.32
C TYR A 165 8.70 1.12 -10.35
N ARG A 166 9.92 0.73 -10.76
CA ARG A 166 10.35 -0.66 -10.95
C ARG A 166 10.01 -1.58 -9.78
N PHE A 167 10.18 -1.14 -8.55
CA PHE A 167 9.89 -1.96 -7.38
C PHE A 167 8.40 -2.35 -7.29
N LEU A 168 7.49 -1.42 -7.58
CA LEU A 168 6.05 -1.71 -7.64
C LEU A 168 5.73 -2.66 -8.81
N ASP A 169 6.32 -2.44 -9.97
CA ASP A 169 6.13 -3.29 -11.14
C ASP A 169 6.54 -4.74 -10.89
N GLU A 170 7.72 -4.95 -10.33
CA GLU A 170 8.23 -6.30 -10.01
C GLU A 170 7.41 -6.99 -8.90
N ILE A 171 6.91 -6.24 -7.91
CA ILE A 171 5.95 -6.77 -6.92
C ILE A 171 4.66 -7.22 -7.62
N LEU A 172 4.10 -6.40 -8.51
CA LEU A 172 2.89 -6.76 -9.27
C LEU A 172 3.11 -8.04 -10.06
N GLN A 173 4.20 -8.14 -10.80
CA GLN A 173 4.55 -9.35 -11.57
C GLN A 173 4.68 -10.58 -10.66
N GLY A 174 5.37 -10.46 -9.53
CA GLY A 174 5.50 -11.56 -8.56
C GLY A 174 4.16 -11.98 -7.95
N VAL A 175 3.29 -11.03 -7.60
CA VAL A 175 1.95 -11.31 -7.06
C VAL A 175 1.05 -11.96 -8.11
N MET A 176 1.17 -11.58 -9.38
CA MET A 176 0.41 -12.18 -10.50
C MET A 176 0.75 -13.66 -10.77
N GLU A 177 1.88 -14.14 -10.28
CA GLU A 177 2.17 -15.60 -10.34
C GLU A 177 1.27 -16.41 -9.39
N GLU A 178 0.69 -15.78 -8.36
CA GLU A 178 -0.12 -16.45 -7.32
C GLU A 178 -1.60 -16.04 -7.35
N VAL A 179 -1.91 -14.88 -7.91
CA VAL A 179 -3.25 -14.28 -7.90
C VAL A 179 -3.62 -13.81 -9.30
N SER A 180 -4.81 -14.15 -9.77
CA SER A 180 -5.31 -13.62 -11.05
C SER A 180 -5.38 -12.09 -11.00
N VAL A 181 -4.95 -11.42 -12.07
CA VAL A 181 -4.76 -9.97 -12.12
C VAL A 181 -6.04 -9.19 -11.82
N ASP A 182 -7.20 -9.70 -12.20
CA ASP A 182 -8.54 -9.16 -11.91
C ASP A 182 -8.94 -9.24 -10.42
N ARG A 183 -8.07 -9.81 -9.59
CA ARG A 183 -8.19 -9.90 -8.12
C ARG A 183 -7.03 -9.19 -7.40
N ILE A 184 -6.27 -8.36 -8.11
CA ILE A 184 -5.19 -7.55 -7.57
C ILE A 184 -5.57 -6.08 -7.69
N ALA A 185 -5.36 -5.33 -6.63
CA ALA A 185 -5.54 -3.89 -6.59
C ALA A 185 -4.27 -3.19 -6.10
N VAL A 186 -4.15 -1.89 -6.37
CA VAL A 186 -3.04 -1.05 -5.90
C VAL A 186 -3.61 0.19 -5.22
N ARG A 187 -3.06 0.54 -4.05
CA ARG A 187 -3.40 1.78 -3.35
C ARG A 187 -2.28 2.81 -3.44
N LEU A 188 -2.63 4.06 -3.81
CA LEU A 188 -1.72 5.21 -3.94
C LEU A 188 -2.19 6.39 -3.09
N SER A 189 -1.26 7.27 -2.67
CA SER A 189 -1.55 8.52 -1.94
C SER A 189 -0.73 9.68 -2.52
N PRO A 190 -1.13 10.23 -3.66
CA PRO A 190 -0.31 11.15 -4.46
C PRO A 190 -0.02 12.50 -3.78
N ASN A 191 -0.95 12.99 -2.97
CA ASN A 191 -0.86 14.33 -2.36
C ASN A 191 -0.27 14.32 -0.95
N GLY A 192 -0.15 13.13 -0.34
CA GLY A 192 0.13 13.01 1.09
C GLY A 192 1.60 13.22 1.44
N ILE A 193 1.83 13.96 2.53
CA ILE A 193 3.16 14.13 3.16
C ILE A 193 3.31 13.24 4.41
N PHE A 194 2.34 12.40 4.70
CA PHE A 194 2.37 11.50 5.86
C PHE A 194 3.64 10.65 5.85
N ASN A 195 4.22 10.39 7.04
CA ASN A 195 5.52 9.73 7.18
C ASN A 195 6.68 10.48 6.49
N ASP A 196 6.62 11.82 6.47
CA ASP A 196 7.68 12.67 5.92
C ASP A 196 7.97 12.39 4.44
N MET A 197 6.90 12.17 3.68
CA MET A 197 6.96 11.92 2.24
C MET A 197 6.99 13.20 1.41
N GLY A 198 7.31 13.08 0.14
CA GLY A 198 7.28 14.17 -0.82
C GLY A 198 8.11 13.89 -2.07
N SER A 199 7.71 14.52 -3.17
CA SER A 199 8.42 14.46 -4.45
C SER A 199 8.18 15.75 -5.19
N THR A 200 9.23 16.39 -5.69
CA THR A 200 9.10 17.63 -6.48
C THR A 200 8.40 17.39 -7.81
N ASP A 201 8.43 16.16 -8.29
CA ASP A 201 7.82 15.68 -9.54
C ASP A 201 6.62 14.74 -9.28
N PHE A 202 5.92 14.90 -8.14
CA PHE A 202 4.88 13.96 -7.71
C PHE A 202 3.76 13.80 -8.76
N ARG A 203 3.37 14.88 -9.47
CA ARG A 203 2.33 14.80 -10.49
C ARG A 203 2.78 13.93 -11.67
N GLU A 204 3.98 14.15 -12.19
CA GLU A 204 4.56 13.34 -13.26
C GLU A 204 4.78 11.89 -12.81
N GLN A 205 5.29 11.72 -11.58
CA GLN A 205 5.52 10.41 -10.99
C GLN A 205 4.24 9.59 -10.90
N PHE A 206 3.19 10.12 -10.27
CA PHE A 206 1.95 9.38 -10.09
C PHE A 206 1.14 9.24 -11.37
N THR A 207 1.22 10.20 -12.31
CA THR A 207 0.66 10.06 -13.66
C THR A 207 1.32 8.88 -14.37
N PHE A 208 2.66 8.83 -14.39
CA PHE A 208 3.41 7.72 -14.98
C PHE A 208 3.04 6.37 -14.35
N VAL A 209 3.01 6.28 -13.01
CA VAL A 209 2.61 5.05 -12.31
C VAL A 209 1.25 4.57 -12.80
N VAL A 210 0.26 5.46 -12.87
CA VAL A 210 -1.10 5.11 -13.29
C VAL A 210 -1.17 4.75 -14.78
N GLU A 211 -0.38 5.40 -15.64
CA GLU A 211 -0.22 5.00 -17.05
C GLU A 211 0.30 3.55 -17.17
N GLN A 212 1.32 3.19 -16.37
CA GLN A 212 1.86 1.83 -16.36
C GLN A 212 0.84 0.81 -15.84
N LEU A 213 0.05 1.18 -14.83
CA LEU A 213 -0.99 0.30 -14.27
C LEU A 213 -2.10 -0.04 -15.28
N ASN A 214 -2.29 0.75 -16.34
CA ASN A 214 -3.21 0.39 -17.44
C ASN A 214 -2.77 -0.84 -18.24
N ASN A 215 -1.49 -1.25 -18.15
CA ASN A 215 -1.01 -2.47 -18.79
C ASN A 215 -1.51 -3.74 -18.08
N PHE A 216 -2.10 -3.57 -16.90
CA PHE A 216 -2.68 -4.63 -16.09
C PHE A 216 -4.21 -4.44 -16.03
N SER A 217 -4.95 -5.56 -16.07
CA SER A 217 -6.40 -5.54 -15.87
C SER A 217 -6.73 -5.71 -14.37
N LEU A 218 -6.27 -4.75 -13.56
CA LEU A 218 -6.42 -4.77 -12.11
C LEU A 218 -7.90 -4.77 -11.69
N ALA A 219 -8.20 -5.33 -10.51
CA ALA A 219 -9.52 -5.26 -9.89
C ALA A 219 -9.94 -3.79 -9.72
N TYR A 220 -9.07 -2.96 -9.20
CA TYR A 220 -9.24 -1.50 -9.08
C TYR A 220 -7.91 -0.81 -8.78
N LEU A 221 -7.87 0.50 -9.06
CA LEU A 221 -6.89 1.44 -8.53
C LEU A 221 -7.56 2.22 -7.38
N HIS A 222 -6.97 2.18 -6.18
CA HIS A 222 -7.45 2.87 -4.99
C HIS A 222 -6.62 4.14 -4.76
N VAL A 223 -7.23 5.31 -4.87
CA VAL A 223 -6.57 6.60 -4.67
C VAL A 223 -7.04 7.23 -3.37
N MET A 224 -6.10 7.40 -2.42
CA MET A 224 -6.29 8.24 -1.26
C MET A 224 -5.88 9.67 -1.63
N ASP A 225 -6.81 10.49 -2.10
CA ASP A 225 -6.51 11.85 -2.52
C ASP A 225 -6.28 12.82 -1.34
N GLY A 226 -6.90 12.57 -0.19
CA GLY A 226 -6.70 13.31 1.05
C GLY A 226 -7.15 14.76 1.02
N LEU A 227 -7.86 15.20 0.00
CA LEU A 227 -8.20 16.62 -0.22
C LEU A 227 -9.08 17.18 0.90
N ALA A 228 -10.02 16.40 1.42
CA ALA A 228 -10.89 16.80 2.52
C ALA A 228 -10.14 17.09 3.83
N PHE A 229 -8.90 16.60 3.97
CA PHE A 229 -8.04 16.81 5.14
C PHE A 229 -6.89 17.79 4.85
N GLY A 230 -6.86 18.45 3.68
CA GLY A 230 -5.80 19.36 3.30
C GLY A 230 -4.46 18.69 2.95
N PHE A 231 -4.45 17.41 2.61
CA PHE A 231 -3.25 16.65 2.24
C PHE A 231 -2.76 16.97 0.82
N HIS A 232 -2.38 18.24 0.58
CA HIS A 232 -1.90 18.70 -0.73
C HIS A 232 -0.81 19.78 -0.61
N GLU A 233 0.04 19.68 0.39
CA GLU A 233 1.10 20.67 0.66
C GLU A 233 2.24 20.62 -0.38
N GLN A 234 2.31 19.60 -1.21
CA GLN A 234 3.36 19.44 -2.21
C GLN A 234 3.19 20.35 -3.44
N GLY A 235 2.02 20.94 -3.64
CA GLY A 235 1.68 21.80 -4.79
C GLY A 235 0.23 21.66 -5.20
N GLU A 236 -0.05 21.87 -6.50
CA GLU A 236 -1.39 21.67 -7.04
C GLU A 236 -1.83 20.20 -6.87
N ALA A 237 -2.90 20.01 -6.13
CA ALA A 237 -3.38 18.68 -5.78
C ALA A 237 -3.77 17.86 -7.01
N MET A 238 -3.52 16.55 -6.95
CA MET A 238 -4.06 15.59 -7.90
C MET A 238 -5.44 15.13 -7.42
N THR A 239 -6.42 15.21 -8.29
CA THR A 239 -7.82 14.85 -8.00
C THR A 239 -8.19 13.51 -8.64
N LEU A 240 -9.31 12.89 -8.22
CA LEU A 240 -9.82 11.70 -8.92
C LEU A 240 -10.08 11.97 -10.41
N ALA A 241 -10.52 13.19 -10.78
CA ALA A 241 -10.69 13.58 -12.16
C ALA A 241 -9.37 13.56 -12.96
N ASP A 242 -8.23 13.88 -12.34
CA ASP A 242 -6.92 13.78 -13.00
C ASP A 242 -6.55 12.32 -13.25
N PHE A 243 -6.77 11.44 -12.27
CA PHE A 243 -6.53 10.00 -12.42
C PHE A 243 -7.47 9.36 -13.42
N ARG A 244 -8.75 9.77 -13.46
CA ARG A 244 -9.72 9.26 -14.44
C ARG A 244 -9.34 9.59 -15.88
N LYS A 245 -8.69 10.71 -16.16
CA LYS A 245 -8.17 11.04 -17.50
C LYS A 245 -7.13 10.02 -17.99
N VAL A 246 -6.41 9.41 -17.08
CA VAL A 246 -5.28 8.52 -17.34
C VAL A 246 -5.66 7.06 -17.18
N PHE A 247 -6.31 6.69 -16.07
CA PHE A 247 -6.67 5.31 -15.73
C PHE A 247 -7.98 4.88 -16.39
N LYS A 248 -7.95 3.73 -17.07
CA LYS A 248 -9.07 3.19 -17.83
C LYS A 248 -9.88 2.13 -17.08
N GLY A 249 -9.31 1.56 -16.01
CA GLY A 249 -9.93 0.54 -15.16
C GLY A 249 -10.84 1.11 -14.08
N THR A 250 -11.28 0.27 -13.17
CA THR A 250 -12.08 0.65 -12.00
C THR A 250 -11.27 1.54 -11.06
N LEU A 251 -11.77 2.74 -10.77
CA LEU A 251 -11.13 3.73 -9.90
C LEU A 251 -11.93 3.90 -8.61
N MET A 252 -11.27 3.70 -7.47
CA MET A 252 -11.81 3.86 -6.12
C MET A 252 -11.24 5.13 -5.49
N GLY A 253 -12.13 6.00 -4.97
CA GLY A 253 -11.76 7.18 -4.19
C GLY A 253 -11.79 6.90 -2.69
N ASN A 254 -10.89 7.53 -1.93
CA ASN A 254 -10.82 7.37 -0.47
C ASN A 254 -10.32 8.64 0.21
N CYS A 255 -10.70 8.78 1.47
CA CYS A 255 -10.25 9.79 2.42
C CYS A 255 -11.11 11.06 2.49
N GLY A 256 -12.12 11.01 3.38
CA GLY A 256 -12.92 12.18 3.77
C GLY A 256 -14.14 12.46 2.89
N TYR A 257 -14.56 11.50 2.08
CA TYR A 257 -15.81 11.61 1.33
C TYR A 257 -17.03 11.55 2.27
N THR A 258 -17.95 12.49 2.10
CA THR A 258 -19.32 12.40 2.63
C THR A 258 -20.20 11.64 1.62
N LEU A 259 -21.44 11.31 2.00
CA LEU A 259 -22.37 10.71 1.06
C LEU A 259 -22.56 11.58 -0.19
N GLU A 260 -22.72 12.88 0.00
CA GLU A 260 -22.95 13.84 -1.10
C GLU A 260 -21.74 13.93 -2.03
N THR A 261 -20.52 14.04 -1.48
CA THR A 261 -19.30 14.14 -2.29
C THR A 261 -18.94 12.82 -2.96
N ALA A 262 -19.26 11.68 -2.35
CA ALA A 262 -19.11 10.36 -2.97
C ALA A 262 -20.08 10.18 -4.14
N GLU A 263 -21.38 10.51 -3.95
CA GLU A 263 -22.38 10.48 -5.03
C GLU A 263 -21.99 11.43 -6.17
N GLU A 264 -21.47 12.62 -5.85
CA GLU A 264 -21.00 13.56 -6.88
C GLU A 264 -19.83 12.97 -7.70
N ALA A 265 -18.86 12.32 -7.05
CA ALA A 265 -17.73 11.69 -7.73
C ALA A 265 -18.18 10.56 -8.67
N ILE A 266 -19.13 9.73 -8.24
CA ILE A 266 -19.71 8.66 -9.05
C ILE A 266 -20.53 9.25 -10.23
N ASN A 267 -21.42 10.21 -9.97
CA ASN A 267 -22.26 10.83 -10.99
C ASN A 267 -21.44 11.56 -12.06
N LYS A 268 -20.31 12.16 -11.68
CA LYS A 268 -19.36 12.79 -12.60
C LYS A 268 -18.40 11.80 -13.26
N GLN A 269 -18.51 10.52 -12.95
CA GLN A 269 -17.62 9.45 -13.44
C GLN A 269 -16.15 9.70 -13.09
N TYR A 270 -15.85 10.39 -11.97
CA TYR A 270 -14.49 10.56 -11.46
C TYR A 270 -14.02 9.32 -10.70
N ALA A 271 -14.93 8.56 -10.13
CA ALA A 271 -14.71 7.27 -9.51
C ALA A 271 -15.83 6.28 -9.87
N ASP A 272 -15.55 5.00 -9.64
CA ASP A 272 -16.53 3.90 -9.79
C ASP A 272 -16.93 3.34 -8.42
N LEU A 273 -16.05 3.54 -7.42
CA LEU A 273 -16.20 3.06 -6.04
C LEU A 273 -15.74 4.15 -5.06
#